data_bcab688855f1a3726bc9556412d3c321
#
_entry.id   bcab688855f1a3726bc9556412d3c321
#
_cell.length_a   1.000
_cell.length_b   1.000
_cell.length_c   1.000
_cell.angle_alpha   90.00
_cell.angle_beta   90.00
_cell.angle_gamma   90.00
#
_symmetry.space_group_name_H-M   'P 1'
#
loop_
_entity.id
_entity.type
_entity.pdbx_description
1 polymer ?
#
loop_
_entity_poly.entity_id
_entity_poly.type
_entity_poly.pdbx_seq_one_letter_code
_entity_poly.pdbx_strand_id
1 'polypeptide(L)'
;MKKKVSVLAIDSTELMMALEELEKDKGIKKEAILESIETALVTAYKRNFDSEENVKVTMDGQTGEIHIYAVKDVVEEVENPNTQILLADAKNIDSKLLVGDKAEIELMPKNFGRIAAQTAKQIIVQKIREESRNLVFDEFNERKGEIVSGIVQKADGNIVVLDLGKLEAVMPAKEQVPTEHYHVNDKIRAYIMNVEKGLKGAPQVTVSRACSDFVRKLFELEIPEIYEGVIEIKSVSRDAGNRSKVAVYSPNENIDPVGSCVGQKGIRIQNIINELNGEKIDVIEWNADPAIYISAALLPAQVMAVDAHEEEKFAQVIVPDDQLSLAIGKSGQNARLAARLTGWKIDIKSETQFREMLAKQQEETEEVEE
;
A
#
# COMPACT_ATOMS: atom_id res chain seq x y z
N MET A 1 27.84 53.10 22.20
CA MET A 1 26.60 52.73 21.49
C MET A 1 26.98 52.24 20.11
N LYS A 2 27.16 50.91 19.94
CA LYS A 2 27.37 50.30 18.62
C LYS A 2 26.00 50.13 17.97
N LYS A 3 25.76 50.76 16.81
CA LYS A 3 24.57 50.55 15.99
C LYS A 3 24.48 49.08 15.63
N LYS A 4 23.44 48.38 16.13
CA LYS A 4 23.02 47.10 15.59
C LYS A 4 22.56 47.38 14.16
N VAL A 5 23.36 47.00 13.18
CA VAL A 5 22.95 46.93 11.78
C VAL A 5 22.23 45.58 11.66
N SER A 6 20.92 45.62 11.57
CA SER A 6 20.13 44.45 11.27
C SER A 6 20.50 43.98 9.86
N VAL A 7 21.18 42.87 9.78
CA VAL A 7 21.56 42.26 8.53
C VAL A 7 20.50 41.21 8.26
N LEU A 8 19.74 41.40 7.20
CA LEU A 8 18.82 40.50 6.55
C LEU A 8 17.31 40.72 6.81
N ALA A 9 16.76 41.67 6.07
CA ALA A 9 15.34 41.75 5.88
C ALA A 9 14.90 40.69 4.80
N ILE A 10 14.79 39.42 5.21
CA ILE A 10 13.59 38.66 4.87
C ILE A 10 12.49 39.45 5.62
N ASP A 11 11.32 39.56 5.02
CA ASP A 11 10.18 40.02 5.81
C ASP A 11 9.93 38.92 6.86
N SER A 12 10.72 38.99 7.95
CA SER A 12 10.85 37.97 8.99
C SER A 12 9.47 37.71 9.63
N THR A 13 8.66 38.75 9.60
CA THR A 13 7.30 38.70 10.11
C THR A 13 6.38 37.80 9.23
N GLU A 14 6.43 37.93 7.90
CA GLU A 14 5.69 37.06 6.98
C GLU A 14 6.16 35.61 7.08
N LEU A 15 7.47 35.38 7.19
CA LEU A 15 8.03 34.04 7.36
C LEU A 15 7.55 33.40 8.66
N MET A 16 7.59 34.13 9.77
CA MET A 16 7.17 33.61 11.08
C MET A 16 5.66 33.34 11.12
N MET A 17 4.84 34.22 10.55
CA MET A 17 3.40 33.98 10.40
C MET A 17 3.12 32.73 9.58
N ALA A 18 3.84 32.53 8.46
CA ALA A 18 3.68 31.31 7.65
C ALA A 18 4.07 30.02 8.42
N LEU A 19 5.12 30.08 9.26
CA LEU A 19 5.53 28.96 10.09
C LEU A 19 4.49 28.64 11.18
N GLU A 20 3.90 29.65 11.82
CA GLU A 20 2.83 29.50 12.81
C GLU A 20 1.54 28.93 12.18
N GLU A 21 1.19 29.37 10.96
CA GLU A 21 0.07 28.85 10.21
C GLU A 21 0.30 27.37 9.84
N LEU A 22 1.51 27.01 9.42
CA LEU A 22 1.87 25.61 9.11
C LEU A 22 1.83 24.72 10.36
N GLU A 23 2.25 25.20 11.51
CA GLU A 23 2.14 24.45 12.76
C GLU A 23 0.68 24.22 13.14
N LYS A 24 -0.16 25.25 13.02
CA LYS A 24 -1.57 25.19 13.38
C LYS A 24 -2.40 24.33 12.40
N ASP A 25 -2.18 24.50 11.08
CA ASP A 25 -2.99 23.88 10.04
C ASP A 25 -2.51 22.48 9.63
N LYS A 26 -1.19 22.24 9.74
CA LYS A 26 -0.55 21.00 9.28
C LYS A 26 0.09 20.18 10.40
N GLY A 27 0.15 20.70 11.62
CA GLY A 27 0.79 20.03 12.76
C GLY A 27 2.33 19.92 12.65
N ILE A 28 2.96 20.65 11.73
CA ILE A 28 4.42 20.63 11.57
C ILE A 28 5.05 21.52 12.63
N LYS A 29 5.81 20.93 13.53
CA LYS A 29 6.49 21.70 14.58
C LYS A 29 7.41 22.75 13.98
N LYS A 30 7.25 24.00 14.40
CA LYS A 30 8.04 25.16 13.97
C LYS A 30 9.55 24.92 14.15
N GLU A 31 9.95 24.32 15.27
CA GLU A 31 11.35 24.02 15.59
C GLU A 31 11.99 23.09 14.54
N ALA A 32 11.27 22.08 14.06
CA ALA A 32 11.79 21.15 13.04
C ALA A 32 12.01 21.81 11.68
N ILE A 33 11.19 22.81 11.35
CA ILE A 33 11.38 23.60 10.12
C ILE A 33 12.59 24.51 10.28
N LEU A 34 12.72 25.19 11.43
CA LEU A 34 13.86 26.06 11.73
C LEU A 34 15.18 25.32 11.66
N GLU A 35 15.29 24.14 12.30
CA GLU A 35 16.49 23.28 12.25
C GLU A 35 16.84 22.86 10.81
N SER A 36 15.80 22.56 9.99
CA SER A 36 15.99 22.23 8.58
C SER A 36 16.51 23.43 7.77
N ILE A 37 16.03 24.63 8.07
CA ILE A 37 16.50 25.88 7.45
C ILE A 37 17.95 26.15 7.86
N GLU A 38 18.28 26.06 9.15
CA GLU A 38 19.64 26.26 9.67
C GLU A 38 20.64 25.32 8.98
N THR A 39 20.33 24.03 8.90
CA THR A 39 21.17 23.02 8.22
C THR A 39 21.37 23.35 6.74
N ALA A 40 20.30 23.74 6.05
CA ALA A 40 20.38 24.11 4.64
C ALA A 40 21.18 25.40 4.41
N LEU A 41 21.09 26.36 5.35
CA LEU A 41 21.86 27.60 5.30
C LEU A 41 23.34 27.37 5.51
N VAL A 42 23.75 26.45 6.41
CA VAL A 42 25.14 26.00 6.53
C VAL A 42 25.67 25.47 5.21
N THR A 43 24.90 24.61 4.56
CA THR A 43 25.28 24.04 3.25
C THR A 43 25.36 25.12 2.18
N ALA A 44 24.39 26.03 2.15
CA ALA A 44 24.37 27.14 1.18
C ALA A 44 25.55 28.10 1.41
N TYR A 45 25.91 28.37 2.67
CA TYR A 45 27.08 29.19 3.00
C TYR A 45 28.36 28.57 2.47
N LYS A 46 28.64 27.31 2.82
CA LYS A 46 29.84 26.57 2.38
C LYS A 46 29.99 26.59 0.84
N ARG A 47 28.87 26.34 0.13
CA ARG A 47 28.86 26.32 -1.33
C ARG A 47 29.10 27.69 -1.99
N ASN A 48 28.56 28.77 -1.41
CA ASN A 48 28.65 30.11 -2.05
C ASN A 48 29.92 30.84 -1.71
N PHE A 49 30.55 30.54 -0.57
CA PHE A 49 31.76 31.21 -0.10
C PHE A 49 33.00 30.33 -0.17
N ASP A 50 32.87 29.09 -0.74
CA ASP A 50 33.94 28.10 -0.87
C ASP A 50 34.76 27.95 0.43
N SER A 51 34.02 27.96 1.57
CA SER A 51 34.62 28.05 2.91
C SER A 51 34.81 26.66 3.50
N GLU A 52 36.04 26.34 3.88
CA GLU A 52 36.40 25.15 4.67
C GLU A 52 36.12 25.34 6.17
N GLU A 53 35.68 26.50 6.58
CA GLU A 53 35.40 26.84 7.98
C GLU A 53 34.24 26.01 8.53
N ASN A 54 34.30 25.66 9.80
CA ASN A 54 33.15 25.13 10.53
C ASN A 54 32.18 26.27 10.80
N VAL A 55 31.02 26.23 10.14
CA VAL A 55 30.02 27.29 10.24
C VAL A 55 28.77 26.75 10.96
N LYS A 56 28.31 27.54 11.94
CA LYS A 56 27.02 27.35 12.60
C LYS A 56 26.09 28.48 12.19
N VAL A 57 24.88 28.13 11.81
CA VAL A 57 23.82 29.11 11.52
C VAL A 57 22.72 28.90 12.55
N THR A 58 22.26 29.98 13.14
CA THR A 58 21.11 29.97 14.05
C THR A 58 20.06 30.94 13.55
N MET A 59 18.80 30.57 13.70
CA MET A 59 17.66 31.40 13.36
C MET A 59 16.82 31.64 14.62
N ASP A 60 16.63 32.91 14.97
CA ASP A 60 15.78 33.26 16.10
C ASP A 60 14.33 32.90 15.82
N GLY A 61 13.75 32.02 16.66
CA GLY A 61 12.37 31.50 16.47
C GLY A 61 11.28 32.55 16.72
N GLN A 62 11.58 33.75 17.20
CA GLN A 62 10.60 34.81 17.43
C GLN A 62 10.74 35.94 16.40
N THR A 63 11.97 36.33 16.10
CA THR A 63 12.25 37.46 15.20
C THR A 63 12.54 37.03 13.78
N GLY A 64 12.90 35.76 13.55
CA GLY A 64 13.33 35.26 12.25
C GLY A 64 14.71 35.79 11.83
N GLU A 65 15.45 36.43 12.73
CA GLU A 65 16.81 36.89 12.46
C GLU A 65 17.77 35.72 12.32
N ILE A 66 18.64 35.77 11.30
CA ILE A 66 19.60 34.73 11.01
C ILE A 66 20.99 35.22 11.42
N HIS A 67 21.65 34.43 12.26
CA HIS A 67 23.02 34.66 12.71
C HIS A 67 23.93 33.56 12.21
N ILE A 68 25.10 33.92 11.73
CA ILE A 68 26.11 33.01 11.20
C ILE A 68 27.37 33.14 12.04
N TYR A 69 27.89 32.00 12.49
CA TYR A 69 29.10 31.96 13.29
C TYR A 69 30.14 31.04 12.64
N ALA A 70 31.39 31.51 12.55
CA ALA A 70 32.50 30.61 12.35
C ALA A 70 32.83 29.96 13.70
N VAL A 71 32.87 28.65 13.74
CA VAL A 71 33.21 27.89 14.94
C VAL A 71 34.67 27.46 14.83
N LYS A 72 35.54 28.05 15.69
CA LYS A 72 36.96 27.75 15.69
C LYS A 72 37.37 27.11 17.00
N ASP A 73 38.25 26.11 16.95
CA ASP A 73 38.81 25.48 18.13
C ASP A 73 39.88 26.39 18.73
N VAL A 74 39.82 26.63 20.06
CA VAL A 74 40.78 27.45 20.76
C VAL A 74 42.03 26.63 21.03
N VAL A 75 43.17 27.09 20.51
CA VAL A 75 44.47 26.41 20.61
C VAL A 75 45.57 27.36 21.14
N GLU A 76 46.68 26.78 21.61
CA GLU A 76 47.86 27.54 22.00
C GLU A 76 48.68 27.98 20.79
N GLU A 77 48.77 27.15 19.76
CA GLU A 77 49.43 27.44 18.48
C GLU A 77 48.46 27.11 17.33
N VAL A 78 48.30 28.04 16.39
CA VAL A 78 47.38 27.91 15.26
C VAL A 78 48.08 27.21 14.08
N GLU A 79 47.66 26.01 13.76
CA GLU A 79 48.10 25.25 12.56
C GLU A 79 47.23 25.59 11.31
N ASN A 80 45.93 25.73 11.54
CA ASN A 80 44.97 26.06 10.48
C ASN A 80 44.11 27.26 10.88
N PRO A 81 44.34 28.44 10.28
CA PRO A 81 43.58 29.68 10.63
C PRO A 81 42.08 29.59 10.32
N ASN A 82 41.64 28.67 9.44
CA ASN A 82 40.23 28.51 9.07
C ASN A 82 39.44 27.79 10.18
N THR A 83 40.07 26.87 10.92
CA THR A 83 39.41 26.04 11.94
C THR A 83 39.86 26.29 13.35
N GLN A 84 40.96 27.06 13.56
CA GLN A 84 41.58 27.31 14.86
C GLN A 84 41.74 28.81 15.15
N ILE A 85 41.73 29.16 16.40
CA ILE A 85 41.99 30.53 16.91
C ILE A 85 42.92 30.47 18.12
N LEU A 86 43.81 31.45 18.23
CA LEU A 86 44.73 31.59 19.36
C LEU A 86 43.94 31.90 20.64
N LEU A 87 44.34 31.34 21.78
CA LEU A 87 43.69 31.58 23.06
C LEU A 87 43.63 33.09 23.42
N ALA A 88 44.66 33.86 23.06
CA ALA A 88 44.68 35.31 23.30
C ALA A 88 43.59 36.06 22.54
N ASP A 89 43.33 35.68 21.29
CA ASP A 89 42.28 36.25 20.46
C ASP A 89 40.89 35.77 20.88
N ALA A 90 40.75 34.48 21.24
CA ALA A 90 39.53 33.93 21.77
C ALA A 90 39.04 34.60 23.04
N LYS A 91 39.97 34.98 23.97
CA LYS A 91 39.63 35.75 25.18
C LYS A 91 39.13 37.15 24.91
N ASN A 92 39.43 37.75 23.76
CA ASN A 92 38.85 39.04 23.37
C ASN A 92 37.38 38.90 22.98
N ILE A 93 36.91 37.68 22.61
CA ILE A 93 35.53 37.38 22.24
C ILE A 93 34.75 37.02 23.50
N ASP A 94 35.21 36.03 24.25
CA ASP A 94 34.70 35.67 25.58
C ASP A 94 35.87 35.34 26.51
N SER A 95 35.97 36.08 27.61
CA SER A 95 37.03 35.96 28.62
C SER A 95 37.06 34.63 29.37
N LYS A 96 36.01 33.81 29.23
CA LYS A 96 35.87 32.50 29.88
C LYS A 96 36.42 31.33 29.06
N LEU A 97 36.76 31.54 27.78
CA LEU A 97 37.24 30.49 26.90
C LEU A 97 38.61 29.97 27.33
N LEU A 98 38.76 28.64 27.29
CA LEU A 98 39.97 27.90 27.57
C LEU A 98 40.47 27.18 26.34
N VAL A 99 41.71 26.71 26.36
CA VAL A 99 42.24 25.84 25.30
C VAL A 99 41.41 24.55 25.20
N GLY A 100 40.97 24.21 23.99
CA GLY A 100 40.07 23.09 23.72
C GLY A 100 38.60 23.47 23.62
N ASP A 101 38.22 24.71 24.00
CA ASP A 101 36.85 25.21 23.80
C ASP A 101 36.62 25.64 22.35
N LYS A 102 35.36 25.87 22.01
CA LYS A 102 34.96 26.39 20.70
C LYS A 102 34.60 27.87 20.80
N ALA A 103 35.27 28.68 20.02
CA ALA A 103 34.96 30.11 19.89
C ALA A 103 33.99 30.34 18.72
N GLU A 104 32.85 30.97 18.98
CA GLU A 104 31.88 31.37 17.97
C GLU A 104 32.10 32.82 17.56
N ILE A 105 32.51 33.03 16.31
CA ILE A 105 32.80 34.35 15.74
C ILE A 105 31.70 34.73 14.78
N GLU A 106 30.94 35.78 15.06
CA GLU A 106 29.84 36.19 14.20
C GLU A 106 30.38 36.71 12.83
N LEU A 107 29.86 36.13 11.78
CA LEU A 107 30.18 36.48 10.40
C LEU A 107 29.06 37.32 9.79
N MET A 108 29.44 38.37 9.04
CA MET A 108 28.48 39.22 8.33
C MET A 108 28.80 39.22 6.81
N PRO A 109 28.51 38.12 6.11
CA PRO A 109 28.82 38.03 4.68
C PRO A 109 27.90 38.93 3.87
N LYS A 110 28.49 39.74 2.99
CA LYS A 110 27.73 40.59 2.06
C LYS A 110 26.89 39.73 1.12
N ASN A 111 25.62 40.10 0.90
CA ASN A 111 24.65 39.42 0.03
C ASN A 111 24.14 38.05 0.47
N PHE A 112 24.53 37.54 1.63
CA PHE A 112 24.01 36.24 2.12
C PHE A 112 22.49 36.27 2.37
N GLY A 113 21.91 37.43 2.64
CA GLY A 113 20.50 37.59 2.89
C GLY A 113 19.56 37.10 1.79
N ARG A 114 19.94 37.36 0.55
CA ARG A 114 19.14 36.85 -0.58
C ARG A 114 19.21 35.34 -0.69
N ILE A 115 20.40 34.78 -0.45
CA ILE A 115 20.62 33.32 -0.46
C ILE A 115 19.82 32.68 0.67
N ALA A 116 19.89 33.25 1.87
CA ALA A 116 19.17 32.77 3.02
C ALA A 116 17.66 32.80 2.82
N ALA A 117 17.11 33.91 2.31
CA ALA A 117 15.69 34.03 1.98
C ALA A 117 15.21 32.99 0.97
N GLN A 118 15.99 32.80 -0.10
CA GLN A 118 15.65 31.84 -1.13
C GLN A 118 15.74 30.39 -0.62
N THR A 119 16.76 30.09 0.19
CA THR A 119 16.94 28.76 0.79
C THR A 119 15.82 28.46 1.78
N ALA A 120 15.50 29.39 2.68
CA ALA A 120 14.39 29.23 3.62
C ALA A 120 13.06 28.97 2.91
N LYS A 121 12.74 29.76 1.86
CA LYS A 121 11.55 29.55 1.05
C LYS A 121 11.51 28.16 0.41
N GLN A 122 12.63 27.69 -0.14
CA GLN A 122 12.71 26.36 -0.76
C GLN A 122 12.48 25.25 0.29
N ILE A 123 13.08 25.36 1.47
CA ILE A 123 12.91 24.39 2.57
C ILE A 123 11.45 24.34 3.03
N ILE A 124 10.82 25.49 3.23
CA ILE A 124 9.41 25.56 3.63
C ILE A 124 8.52 24.88 2.58
N VAL A 125 8.67 25.22 1.31
CA VAL A 125 7.89 24.60 0.22
C VAL A 125 8.13 23.10 0.17
N GLN A 126 9.37 22.65 0.38
CA GLN A 126 9.69 21.22 0.42
C GLN A 126 9.01 20.54 1.61
N LYS A 127 9.07 21.12 2.82
CA LYS A 127 8.42 20.57 4.02
C LYS A 127 6.91 20.49 3.88
N ILE A 128 6.28 21.52 3.32
CA ILE A 128 4.84 21.50 3.02
C ILE A 128 4.50 20.32 2.07
N ARG A 129 5.31 20.12 1.03
CA ARG A 129 5.10 19.02 0.08
C ARG A 129 5.32 17.65 0.71
N GLU A 130 6.35 17.50 1.55
CA GLU A 130 6.62 16.26 2.30
C GLU A 130 5.45 15.92 3.21
N GLU A 131 4.95 16.89 3.98
CA GLU A 131 3.84 16.67 4.90
C GLU A 131 2.53 16.39 4.16
N SER A 132 2.24 17.13 3.09
CA SER A 132 1.09 16.84 2.23
C SER A 132 1.13 15.42 1.68
N ARG A 133 2.32 14.90 1.33
CA ARG A 133 2.50 13.51 0.88
C ARG A 133 2.31 12.52 2.00
N ASN A 134 2.79 12.80 3.21
CA ASN A 134 2.59 11.96 4.37
C ASN A 134 1.09 11.83 4.71
N LEU A 135 0.37 12.95 4.74
CA LEU A 135 -1.08 12.93 4.99
C LEU A 135 -1.84 12.10 3.95
N VAL A 136 -1.49 12.25 2.66
CA VAL A 136 -2.10 11.43 1.60
C VAL A 136 -1.70 9.97 1.74
N PHE A 137 -0.45 9.67 2.11
CA PHE A 137 0.01 8.30 2.36
C PHE A 137 -0.78 7.67 3.50
N ASP A 138 -0.92 8.36 4.64
CA ASP A 138 -1.63 7.85 5.82
C ASP A 138 -3.10 7.60 5.51
N GLU A 139 -3.78 8.55 4.81
CA GLU A 139 -5.17 8.38 4.38
C GLU A 139 -5.38 7.13 3.50
N PHE A 140 -4.52 6.91 2.52
CA PHE A 140 -4.66 5.74 1.65
C PHE A 140 -4.17 4.45 2.30
N ASN A 141 -3.22 4.52 3.23
CA ASN A 141 -2.76 3.36 3.99
C ASN A 141 -3.84 2.83 4.94
N GLU A 142 -4.64 3.72 5.56
CA GLU A 142 -5.82 3.33 6.34
C GLU A 142 -6.89 2.66 5.47
N ARG A 143 -6.98 3.06 4.20
CA ARG A 143 -7.91 2.49 3.22
C ARG A 143 -7.38 1.27 2.47
N LYS A 144 -6.22 0.76 2.85
CA LYS A 144 -5.69 -0.50 2.31
C LYS A 144 -6.68 -1.63 2.57
N GLY A 145 -6.99 -2.40 1.54
CA GLY A 145 -8.02 -3.44 1.63
C GLY A 145 -9.44 -2.96 1.29
N GLU A 146 -9.62 -1.73 0.88
CA GLU A 146 -10.90 -1.18 0.42
C GLU A 146 -10.99 -1.08 -1.10
N ILE A 147 -12.22 -0.92 -1.58
CA ILE A 147 -12.50 -0.59 -2.98
C ILE A 147 -12.53 0.93 -3.15
N VAL A 148 -11.79 1.40 -4.15
CA VAL A 148 -11.79 2.79 -4.59
C VAL A 148 -12.30 2.91 -6.01
N SER A 149 -12.91 4.07 -6.31
CA SER A 149 -13.27 4.42 -7.68
C SER A 149 -12.25 5.41 -8.24
N GLY A 150 -11.76 5.15 -9.43
CA GLY A 150 -10.82 6.01 -10.13
C GLY A 150 -11.19 6.19 -11.61
N ILE A 151 -10.60 7.21 -12.22
CA ILE A 151 -10.72 7.48 -13.66
C ILE A 151 -9.43 7.04 -14.32
N VAL A 152 -9.53 6.23 -15.38
CA VAL A 152 -8.37 5.79 -16.16
C VAL A 152 -7.73 6.98 -16.85
N GLN A 153 -6.50 7.31 -16.51
CA GLN A 153 -5.71 8.35 -17.18
C GLN A 153 -4.84 7.78 -18.29
N LYS A 154 -4.33 6.57 -18.08
CA LYS A 154 -3.46 5.90 -19.04
C LYS A 154 -3.72 4.39 -19.02
N ALA A 155 -3.74 3.79 -20.21
CA ALA A 155 -3.79 2.35 -20.40
C ALA A 155 -2.89 1.98 -21.59
N ASP A 156 -1.80 1.24 -21.34
CA ASP A 156 -0.85 0.83 -22.38
C ASP A 156 -0.65 -0.69 -22.45
N GLY A 157 -1.56 -1.46 -21.82
CA GLY A 157 -1.52 -2.92 -21.78
C GLY A 157 -0.59 -3.49 -20.70
N ASN A 158 0.49 -2.81 -20.34
CA ASN A 158 1.38 -3.22 -19.25
C ASN A 158 0.96 -2.60 -17.91
N ILE A 159 0.48 -1.36 -17.97
CA ILE A 159 0.12 -0.59 -16.80
C ILE A 159 -1.15 0.20 -17.10
N VAL A 160 -2.08 0.21 -16.15
CA VAL A 160 -3.20 1.13 -16.12
C VAL A 160 -2.99 2.09 -14.95
N VAL A 161 -3.10 3.39 -15.23
CA VAL A 161 -2.99 4.45 -14.22
C VAL A 161 -4.37 5.03 -13.97
N LEU A 162 -4.77 5.04 -12.70
CA LEU A 162 -6.05 5.55 -12.23
C LEU A 162 -5.85 6.84 -11.45
N ASP A 163 -6.58 7.86 -11.80
CA ASP A 163 -6.71 9.07 -10.98
C ASP A 163 -7.71 8.83 -9.85
N LEU A 164 -7.24 8.92 -8.62
CA LEU A 164 -8.05 8.82 -7.40
C LEU A 164 -8.39 10.22 -6.81
N GLY A 165 -8.09 11.29 -7.53
CA GLY A 165 -8.31 12.69 -7.15
C GLY A 165 -7.15 13.31 -6.38
N LYS A 166 -6.62 12.66 -5.35
CA LYS A 166 -5.49 13.15 -4.55
C LYS A 166 -4.14 12.59 -5.02
N LEU A 167 -4.15 11.44 -5.64
CA LEU A 167 -2.98 10.75 -6.18
C LEU A 167 -3.36 9.83 -7.34
N GLU A 168 -2.35 9.36 -8.05
CA GLU A 168 -2.46 8.34 -9.08
C GLU A 168 -2.16 6.96 -8.51
N ALA A 169 -3.04 5.99 -8.80
CA ALA A 169 -2.81 4.58 -8.47
C ALA A 169 -2.39 3.81 -9.72
N VAL A 170 -1.59 2.78 -9.52
CA VAL A 170 -1.06 1.95 -10.59
C VAL A 170 -1.66 0.55 -10.51
N MET A 171 -2.17 0.04 -11.63
CA MET A 171 -2.63 -1.33 -11.80
C MET A 171 -1.72 -2.04 -12.82
N PRO A 172 -0.71 -2.82 -12.34
CA PRO A 172 0.19 -3.57 -13.21
C PRO A 172 -0.54 -4.65 -14.00
N ALA A 173 0.04 -5.15 -15.09
CA ALA A 173 -0.58 -6.17 -15.95
C ALA A 173 -1.09 -7.41 -15.20
N LYS A 174 -0.37 -7.88 -14.19
CA LYS A 174 -0.77 -9.03 -13.35
C LYS A 174 -2.01 -8.78 -12.49
N GLU A 175 -2.34 -7.52 -12.24
CA GLU A 175 -3.48 -7.07 -11.44
C GLU A 175 -4.67 -6.64 -12.31
N GLN A 176 -4.51 -6.68 -13.63
CA GLN A 176 -5.56 -6.44 -14.62
C GLN A 176 -6.31 -7.73 -14.91
N VAL A 177 -7.59 -7.62 -15.23
CA VAL A 177 -8.40 -8.76 -15.68
C VAL A 177 -8.15 -9.00 -17.17
N PRO A 178 -7.71 -10.20 -17.59
CA PRO A 178 -7.33 -10.44 -18.99
C PRO A 178 -8.44 -10.21 -20.02
N THR A 179 -9.69 -10.30 -19.59
CA THR A 179 -10.89 -10.12 -20.46
C THR A 179 -11.42 -8.70 -20.46
N GLU A 180 -10.89 -7.82 -19.60
CA GLU A 180 -11.30 -6.41 -19.53
C GLU A 180 -10.43 -5.54 -20.44
N HIS A 181 -11.06 -4.54 -21.05
CA HIS A 181 -10.38 -3.51 -21.82
C HIS A 181 -10.56 -2.16 -21.12
N TYR A 182 -9.46 -1.49 -20.85
CA TYR A 182 -9.45 -0.23 -20.13
C TYR A 182 -9.20 0.91 -21.13
N HIS A 183 -10.09 1.91 -21.14
CA HIS A 183 -9.94 3.10 -21.99
C HIS A 183 -9.77 4.35 -21.14
N VAL A 184 -9.06 5.32 -21.68
CA VAL A 184 -8.88 6.62 -21.03
C VAL A 184 -10.26 7.27 -20.80
N ASN A 185 -10.47 7.82 -19.61
CA ASN A 185 -11.71 8.37 -19.06
C ASN A 185 -12.75 7.35 -18.57
N ASP A 186 -12.47 6.05 -18.65
CA ASP A 186 -13.34 5.06 -18.00
C ASP A 186 -13.31 5.25 -16.48
N LYS A 187 -14.48 5.20 -15.86
CA LYS A 187 -14.59 5.17 -14.40
C LYS A 187 -14.70 3.72 -13.95
N ILE A 188 -13.70 3.25 -13.23
CA ILE A 188 -13.62 1.87 -12.75
C ILE A 188 -13.42 1.82 -11.24
N ARG A 189 -13.85 0.72 -10.62
CA ARG A 189 -13.56 0.37 -9.24
C ARG A 189 -12.36 -0.56 -9.20
N ALA A 190 -11.52 -0.41 -8.18
CA ALA A 190 -10.38 -1.30 -7.95
C ALA A 190 -10.11 -1.46 -6.46
N TYR A 191 -9.50 -2.57 -6.08
CA TYR A 191 -9.11 -2.88 -4.71
C TYR A 191 -7.72 -2.35 -4.42
N ILE A 192 -7.53 -1.66 -3.29
CA ILE A 192 -6.22 -1.18 -2.86
C ILE A 192 -5.43 -2.36 -2.28
N MET A 193 -4.46 -2.84 -3.04
CA MET A 193 -3.60 -3.94 -2.61
C MET A 193 -2.50 -3.48 -1.67
N ASN A 194 -1.82 -2.41 -2.03
CA ASN A 194 -0.68 -1.91 -1.28
C ASN A 194 -0.51 -0.40 -1.42
N VAL A 195 0.03 0.20 -0.35
CA VAL A 195 0.39 1.62 -0.30
C VAL A 195 1.82 1.70 0.19
N GLU A 196 2.72 2.26 -0.60
CA GLU A 196 4.15 2.36 -0.32
C GLU A 196 4.64 3.80 -0.49
N LYS A 197 5.74 4.14 0.18
CA LYS A 197 6.46 5.37 -0.09
C LYS A 197 7.44 5.11 -1.25
N GLY A 198 7.09 5.64 -2.41
CA GLY A 198 7.92 5.56 -3.61
C GLY A 198 9.11 6.52 -3.58
N LEU A 199 9.72 6.72 -4.74
CA LEU A 199 10.86 7.62 -4.91
C LEU A 199 10.53 9.03 -4.40
N LYS A 200 11.45 9.62 -3.61
CA LYS A 200 11.30 10.94 -2.98
C LYS A 200 10.10 11.05 -2.01
N GLY A 201 9.68 9.93 -1.41
CA GLY A 201 8.61 9.90 -0.41
C GLY A 201 7.19 10.14 -0.96
N ALA A 202 6.99 10.10 -2.28
CA ALA A 202 5.65 10.20 -2.85
C ALA A 202 4.86 8.90 -2.57
N PRO A 203 3.58 8.96 -2.14
CA PRO A 203 2.76 7.77 -1.97
C PRO A 203 2.55 7.10 -3.33
N GLN A 204 2.76 5.79 -3.36
CA GLN A 204 2.49 4.94 -4.51
C GLN A 204 1.45 3.90 -4.11
N VAL A 205 0.30 3.95 -4.75
CA VAL A 205 -0.82 3.04 -4.50
C VAL A 205 -0.89 2.02 -5.62
N THR A 206 -0.86 0.74 -5.26
CA THR A 206 -1.08 -0.36 -6.20
C THR A 206 -2.48 -0.89 -6.00
N VAL A 207 -3.23 -0.98 -7.10
CA VAL A 207 -4.60 -1.46 -7.11
C VAL A 207 -4.74 -2.71 -7.98
N SER A 208 -5.77 -3.50 -7.70
CA SER A 208 -6.08 -4.73 -8.43
C SER A 208 -7.56 -4.84 -8.74
N ARG A 209 -7.86 -5.39 -9.92
CA ARG A 209 -9.18 -5.94 -10.27
C ARG A 209 -9.15 -7.46 -10.41
N ALA A 210 -7.95 -8.07 -10.42
CA ALA A 210 -7.76 -9.51 -10.63
C ALA A 210 -7.69 -10.32 -9.33
N CYS A 211 -7.42 -9.72 -8.17
CA CYS A 211 -7.30 -10.44 -6.90
C CYS A 211 -8.64 -10.98 -6.39
N SER A 212 -8.59 -12.03 -5.56
CA SER A 212 -9.77 -12.62 -4.92
C SER A 212 -10.41 -11.69 -3.90
N ASP A 213 -9.61 -10.85 -3.23
CA ASP A 213 -10.09 -9.90 -2.23
C ASP A 213 -10.97 -8.81 -2.83
N PHE A 214 -10.79 -8.48 -4.12
CA PHE A 214 -11.71 -7.60 -4.83
C PHE A 214 -13.13 -8.16 -4.86
N VAL A 215 -13.27 -9.47 -5.19
CA VAL A 215 -14.58 -10.15 -5.16
C VAL A 215 -15.14 -10.18 -3.73
N ARG A 216 -14.32 -10.54 -2.74
CA ARG A 216 -14.72 -10.53 -1.32
C ARG A 216 -15.30 -9.17 -0.91
N LYS A 217 -14.61 -8.08 -1.25
CA LYS A 217 -15.07 -6.72 -0.93
C LYS A 217 -16.32 -6.29 -1.70
N LEU A 218 -16.51 -6.76 -2.93
CA LEU A 218 -17.75 -6.52 -3.65
C LEU A 218 -18.94 -7.20 -2.96
N PHE A 219 -18.76 -8.44 -2.45
CA PHE A 219 -19.78 -9.12 -1.66
C PHE A 219 -20.08 -8.36 -0.36
N GLU A 220 -19.09 -7.88 0.36
CA GLU A 220 -19.28 -7.07 1.57
C GLU A 220 -20.06 -5.78 1.31
N LEU A 221 -19.83 -5.14 0.15
CA LEU A 221 -20.53 -3.91 -0.22
C LEU A 221 -21.98 -4.14 -0.69
N GLU A 222 -22.26 -5.26 -1.36
CA GLU A 222 -23.57 -5.54 -1.95
C GLU A 222 -24.51 -6.29 -1.00
N ILE A 223 -23.96 -7.03 -0.04
CA ILE A 223 -24.70 -7.95 0.84
C ILE A 223 -24.60 -7.50 2.29
N PRO A 224 -25.65 -6.85 2.83
CA PRO A 224 -25.66 -6.34 4.20
C PRO A 224 -25.36 -7.40 5.25
N GLU A 225 -25.84 -8.62 5.06
CA GLU A 225 -25.65 -9.74 6.00
C GLU A 225 -24.16 -10.15 6.13
N ILE A 226 -23.37 -9.92 5.07
CA ILE A 226 -21.91 -10.11 5.11
C ILE A 226 -21.25 -8.93 5.83
N TYR A 227 -21.67 -7.70 5.50
CA TYR A 227 -21.14 -6.49 6.14
C TYR A 227 -21.37 -6.49 7.65
N GLU A 228 -22.53 -6.96 8.10
CA GLU A 228 -22.91 -7.07 9.50
C GLU A 228 -22.27 -8.30 10.21
N GLY A 229 -21.57 -9.17 9.47
CA GLY A 229 -20.92 -10.36 10.02
C GLY A 229 -21.87 -11.52 10.34
N VAL A 230 -23.12 -11.47 9.87
CA VAL A 230 -24.11 -12.54 10.01
C VAL A 230 -23.78 -13.72 9.08
N ILE A 231 -23.22 -13.39 7.89
CA ILE A 231 -22.70 -14.36 6.92
C ILE A 231 -21.19 -14.12 6.77
N GLU A 232 -20.42 -15.18 6.83
CA GLU A 232 -18.97 -15.14 6.66
C GLU A 232 -18.57 -15.70 5.29
N ILE A 233 -17.66 -15.01 4.61
CA ILE A 233 -16.97 -15.57 3.43
C ILE A 233 -15.77 -16.37 3.91
N LYS A 234 -15.86 -17.70 3.86
CA LYS A 234 -14.79 -18.60 4.27
C LYS A 234 -13.64 -18.66 3.28
N SER A 235 -13.94 -18.72 1.99
CA SER A 235 -12.93 -18.82 0.93
C SER A 235 -13.44 -18.23 -0.38
N VAL A 236 -12.50 -17.73 -1.20
CA VAL A 236 -12.76 -17.27 -2.57
C VAL A 236 -11.71 -17.86 -3.50
N SER A 237 -12.15 -18.57 -4.52
CA SER A 237 -11.28 -19.08 -5.59
C SER A 237 -11.67 -18.43 -6.91
N ARG A 238 -10.73 -17.74 -7.55
CA ARG A 238 -10.99 -16.89 -8.71
C ARG A 238 -10.12 -17.25 -9.91
N ASP A 239 -10.74 -17.26 -11.07
CA ASP A 239 -10.14 -17.19 -12.40
C ASP A 239 -10.65 -15.91 -13.06
N ALA A 240 -9.87 -14.83 -12.85
CA ALA A 240 -10.28 -13.45 -13.13
C ALA A 240 -10.77 -13.28 -14.58
N GLY A 241 -11.96 -12.69 -14.74
CA GLY A 241 -12.63 -12.47 -16.01
C GLY A 241 -13.39 -13.69 -16.55
N ASN A 242 -13.27 -14.86 -15.93
CA ASN A 242 -13.93 -16.09 -16.36
C ASN A 242 -14.95 -16.58 -15.32
N ARG A 243 -14.48 -17.02 -14.18
CA ARG A 243 -15.33 -17.62 -13.15
C ARG A 243 -14.73 -17.52 -11.77
N SER A 244 -15.59 -17.28 -10.77
CA SER A 244 -15.25 -17.30 -9.35
C SER A 244 -16.15 -18.25 -8.57
N LYS A 245 -15.59 -18.87 -7.52
CA LYS A 245 -16.34 -19.64 -6.53
C LYS A 245 -16.15 -18.96 -5.17
N VAL A 246 -17.25 -18.72 -4.46
CA VAL A 246 -17.27 -18.03 -3.15
C VAL A 246 -17.96 -18.95 -2.16
N ALA A 247 -17.23 -19.38 -1.13
CA ALA A 247 -17.76 -20.20 -0.06
C ALA A 247 -18.25 -19.31 1.09
N VAL A 248 -19.53 -19.44 1.42
CA VAL A 248 -20.21 -18.65 2.45
C VAL A 248 -20.74 -19.53 3.55
N TYR A 249 -20.82 -19.01 4.77
CA TYR A 249 -21.29 -19.74 5.93
C TYR A 249 -22.06 -18.80 6.86
N SER A 250 -23.10 -19.29 7.49
CA SER A 250 -23.77 -18.61 8.61
C SER A 250 -23.76 -19.50 9.85
N PRO A 251 -23.37 -19.01 11.02
CA PRO A 251 -23.52 -19.73 12.27
C PRO A 251 -25.00 -19.87 12.72
N ASN A 252 -25.89 -19.08 12.10
CA ASN A 252 -27.32 -19.12 12.39
C ASN A 252 -28.03 -20.04 11.38
N GLU A 253 -28.50 -21.18 11.82
CA GLU A 253 -29.20 -22.19 11.00
C GLU A 253 -30.51 -21.68 10.36
N ASN A 254 -31.07 -20.57 10.86
CA ASN A 254 -32.27 -19.97 10.28
C ASN A 254 -31.97 -19.06 9.06
N ILE A 255 -30.71 -18.87 8.74
CA ILE A 255 -30.27 -17.99 7.63
C ILE A 255 -29.70 -18.88 6.53
N ASP A 256 -30.30 -18.83 5.36
CA ASP A 256 -29.72 -19.40 4.13
C ASP A 256 -28.62 -18.46 3.63
N PRO A 257 -27.31 -18.84 3.79
CA PRO A 257 -26.22 -17.96 3.38
C PRO A 257 -26.11 -17.81 1.85
N VAL A 258 -26.45 -18.85 1.10
CA VAL A 258 -26.42 -18.83 -0.36
C VAL A 258 -27.56 -17.98 -0.92
N GLY A 259 -28.79 -18.22 -0.44
CA GLY A 259 -29.96 -17.46 -0.85
C GLY A 259 -29.85 -15.97 -0.54
N SER A 260 -29.30 -15.63 0.62
CA SER A 260 -29.04 -14.22 0.99
C SER A 260 -28.04 -13.53 0.06
N CYS A 261 -26.98 -14.23 -0.33
CA CYS A 261 -25.99 -13.71 -1.29
C CYS A 261 -26.53 -13.57 -2.71
N VAL A 262 -27.34 -14.52 -3.15
CA VAL A 262 -27.97 -14.46 -4.48
C VAL A 262 -29.01 -13.35 -4.53
N GLY A 263 -29.80 -13.20 -3.45
CA GLY A 263 -30.87 -12.21 -3.35
C GLY A 263 -32.11 -12.56 -4.17
N GLN A 264 -33.16 -11.77 -4.01
CA GLN A 264 -34.42 -11.99 -4.73
C GLN A 264 -34.19 -11.95 -6.24
N LYS A 265 -34.59 -13.01 -6.94
CA LYS A 265 -34.41 -13.17 -8.40
C LYS A 265 -32.96 -12.97 -8.87
N GLY A 266 -31.98 -13.17 -7.99
CA GLY A 266 -30.57 -13.06 -8.32
C GLY A 266 -30.05 -11.62 -8.49
N ILE A 267 -30.77 -10.61 -8.02
CA ILE A 267 -30.39 -9.20 -8.24
C ILE A 267 -29.03 -8.87 -7.61
N ARG A 268 -28.77 -9.31 -6.36
CA ARG A 268 -27.52 -8.98 -5.67
C ARG A 268 -26.30 -9.58 -6.38
N ILE A 269 -26.35 -10.86 -6.69
CA ILE A 269 -25.25 -11.52 -7.42
C ILE A 269 -25.06 -10.94 -8.81
N GLN A 270 -26.16 -10.53 -9.49
CA GLN A 270 -26.09 -9.94 -10.81
C GLN A 270 -25.41 -8.57 -10.80
N ASN A 271 -25.59 -7.77 -9.74
CA ASN A 271 -24.87 -6.51 -9.58
C ASN A 271 -23.36 -6.73 -9.49
N ILE A 272 -22.93 -7.76 -8.75
CA ILE A 272 -21.50 -8.12 -8.64
C ILE A 272 -20.97 -8.64 -9.99
N ILE A 273 -21.72 -9.50 -10.68
CA ILE A 273 -21.38 -10.01 -12.02
C ILE A 273 -21.22 -8.85 -13.01
N ASN A 274 -22.10 -7.86 -12.96
CA ASN A 274 -22.03 -6.67 -13.82
C ASN A 274 -20.76 -5.84 -13.53
N GLU A 275 -20.41 -5.65 -12.25
CA GLU A 275 -19.17 -4.96 -11.88
C GLU A 275 -17.91 -5.69 -12.36
N LEU A 276 -17.97 -7.02 -12.43
CA LEU A 276 -16.91 -7.91 -12.92
C LEU A 276 -17.00 -8.18 -14.44
N ASN A 277 -17.73 -7.37 -15.18
CA ASN A 277 -17.88 -7.47 -16.63
C ASN A 277 -18.31 -8.85 -17.15
N GLY A 278 -19.21 -9.50 -16.41
CA GLY A 278 -19.79 -10.79 -16.79
C GLY A 278 -19.03 -12.01 -16.30
N GLU A 279 -18.08 -11.88 -15.39
CA GLU A 279 -17.42 -13.01 -14.70
C GLU A 279 -18.46 -13.84 -13.96
N LYS A 280 -18.52 -15.15 -14.23
CA LYS A 280 -19.49 -16.06 -13.61
C LYS A 280 -19.14 -16.27 -12.14
N ILE A 281 -20.15 -16.26 -11.26
CA ILE A 281 -19.95 -16.44 -9.82
C ILE A 281 -20.81 -17.61 -9.34
N ASP A 282 -20.18 -18.61 -8.72
CA ASP A 282 -20.84 -19.69 -7.99
C ASP A 282 -20.73 -19.39 -6.48
N VAL A 283 -21.87 -19.23 -5.83
CA VAL A 283 -21.95 -19.12 -4.37
C VAL A 283 -22.20 -20.50 -3.80
N ILE A 284 -21.37 -20.91 -2.86
CA ILE A 284 -21.29 -22.28 -2.33
C ILE A 284 -21.41 -22.21 -0.84
N GLU A 285 -22.25 -23.06 -0.26
CA GLU A 285 -22.31 -23.21 1.19
C GLU A 285 -21.06 -23.95 1.68
N TRP A 286 -20.37 -23.32 2.62
CA TRP A 286 -19.24 -23.95 3.30
C TRP A 286 -19.73 -24.95 4.35
N ASN A 287 -19.10 -26.11 4.43
CA ASN A 287 -19.38 -27.12 5.44
C ASN A 287 -18.09 -27.59 6.12
N ALA A 288 -18.20 -27.93 7.41
CA ALA A 288 -17.07 -28.47 8.17
C ALA A 288 -16.68 -29.87 7.70
N ASP A 289 -17.66 -30.66 7.21
CA ASP A 289 -17.43 -31.97 6.57
C ASP A 289 -16.79 -31.76 5.19
N PRO A 290 -15.56 -32.24 4.98
CA PRO A 290 -14.88 -32.10 3.71
C PRO A 290 -15.62 -32.73 2.53
N ALA A 291 -16.28 -33.86 2.73
CA ALA A 291 -17.00 -34.55 1.66
C ALA A 291 -18.18 -33.72 1.15
N ILE A 292 -18.94 -33.14 2.08
CA ILE A 292 -20.06 -32.25 1.75
C ILE A 292 -19.54 -30.99 1.08
N TYR A 293 -18.48 -30.36 1.60
CA TYR A 293 -17.93 -29.13 1.06
C TYR A 293 -17.32 -29.31 -0.33
N ILE A 294 -16.58 -30.41 -0.56
CA ILE A 294 -16.01 -30.72 -1.88
C ILE A 294 -17.13 -31.01 -2.90
N SER A 295 -18.17 -31.75 -2.51
CA SER A 295 -19.33 -31.99 -3.37
C SER A 295 -20.01 -30.67 -3.77
N ALA A 296 -20.26 -29.77 -2.82
CA ALA A 296 -20.80 -28.44 -3.10
C ALA A 296 -19.87 -27.59 -3.96
N ALA A 297 -18.55 -27.68 -3.76
CA ALA A 297 -17.56 -26.92 -4.53
C ALA A 297 -17.49 -27.33 -6.00
N LEU A 298 -17.92 -28.55 -6.37
CA LEU A 298 -17.96 -29.03 -7.74
C LEU A 298 -19.24 -28.63 -8.50
N LEU A 299 -20.19 -27.99 -7.84
CA LEU A 299 -21.37 -27.43 -8.54
C LEU A 299 -20.94 -26.66 -9.81
N PRO A 300 -21.69 -26.75 -10.92
CA PRO A 300 -23.04 -27.34 -11.05
C PRO A 300 -23.05 -28.84 -11.30
N ALA A 301 -21.92 -29.57 -11.33
CA ALA A 301 -21.91 -31.02 -11.50
C ALA A 301 -22.50 -31.71 -10.27
N GLN A 302 -23.23 -32.81 -10.55
CA GLN A 302 -23.75 -33.69 -9.49
C GLN A 302 -22.68 -34.68 -9.10
N VAL A 303 -22.44 -34.83 -7.78
CA VAL A 303 -21.48 -35.75 -7.21
C VAL A 303 -22.23 -36.93 -6.59
N MET A 304 -21.80 -38.16 -6.87
CA MET A 304 -22.36 -39.39 -6.30
C MET A 304 -21.74 -39.73 -4.95
N ALA A 305 -20.42 -39.67 -4.88
CA ALA A 305 -19.67 -39.99 -3.65
C ALA A 305 -18.36 -39.20 -3.59
N VAL A 306 -17.92 -38.92 -2.37
CA VAL A 306 -16.61 -38.31 -2.07
C VAL A 306 -15.96 -39.15 -1.00
N ASP A 307 -14.78 -39.67 -1.29
CA ASP A 307 -13.91 -40.34 -0.34
C ASP A 307 -12.76 -39.36 0.00
N ALA A 308 -12.75 -38.84 1.24
CA ALA A 308 -11.87 -37.78 1.68
C ALA A 308 -10.84 -38.30 2.70
N HIS A 309 -9.57 -38.24 2.36
CA HIS A 309 -8.43 -38.60 3.22
C HIS A 309 -7.86 -37.34 3.88
N GLU A 310 -8.20 -37.10 5.13
CA GLU A 310 -7.87 -35.85 5.82
C GLU A 310 -6.36 -35.64 6.04
N GLU A 311 -5.61 -36.70 6.28
CA GLU A 311 -4.16 -36.62 6.53
C GLU A 311 -3.40 -36.11 5.30
N GLU A 312 -3.83 -36.52 4.10
CA GLU A 312 -3.18 -36.16 2.83
C GLU A 312 -3.82 -34.94 2.14
N LYS A 313 -4.95 -34.45 2.67
CA LYS A 313 -5.81 -33.46 2.01
C LYS A 313 -6.13 -33.85 0.56
N PHE A 314 -6.41 -35.12 0.36
CA PHE A 314 -6.74 -35.73 -0.92
C PHE A 314 -8.19 -36.25 -0.90
N ALA A 315 -8.93 -36.01 -1.95
CA ALA A 315 -10.28 -36.50 -2.11
C ALA A 315 -10.47 -37.16 -3.47
N GLN A 316 -11.02 -38.37 -3.47
CA GLN A 316 -11.50 -39.05 -4.68
C GLN A 316 -12.99 -38.77 -4.80
N VAL A 317 -13.39 -38.25 -5.96
CA VAL A 317 -14.78 -37.87 -6.23
C VAL A 317 -15.31 -38.71 -7.37
N ILE A 318 -16.47 -39.32 -7.16
CA ILE A 318 -17.15 -40.13 -8.15
C ILE A 318 -18.38 -39.36 -8.66
N VAL A 319 -18.45 -39.21 -9.96
CA VAL A 319 -19.57 -38.53 -10.63
C VAL A 319 -20.21 -39.46 -11.67
N PRO A 320 -21.49 -39.25 -12.06
CA PRO A 320 -22.08 -39.91 -13.19
C PRO A 320 -21.27 -39.68 -14.48
N ASP A 321 -21.25 -40.63 -15.39
CA ASP A 321 -20.45 -40.54 -16.63
C ASP A 321 -20.78 -39.29 -17.47
N ASP A 322 -22.05 -38.87 -17.50
CA ASP A 322 -22.52 -37.68 -18.20
C ASP A 322 -22.10 -36.39 -17.50
N GLN A 323 -21.75 -36.42 -16.19
CA GLN A 323 -21.37 -35.29 -15.40
C GLN A 323 -19.83 -35.06 -15.36
N LEU A 324 -19.03 -36.04 -15.80
CA LEU A 324 -17.57 -35.98 -15.73
C LEU A 324 -16.98 -34.69 -16.38
N SER A 325 -17.45 -34.42 -17.63
CA SER A 325 -17.01 -33.23 -18.36
C SER A 325 -17.39 -31.91 -17.65
N LEU A 326 -18.52 -31.88 -16.97
CA LEU A 326 -19.02 -30.74 -16.24
C LEU A 326 -18.24 -30.56 -14.92
N ALA A 327 -17.97 -31.67 -14.20
CA ALA A 327 -17.20 -31.66 -12.96
C ALA A 327 -15.76 -31.20 -13.20
N ILE A 328 -15.11 -31.61 -14.26
CA ILE A 328 -13.77 -31.15 -14.67
C ILE A 328 -13.85 -29.71 -15.17
N GLY A 329 -14.84 -29.41 -16.02
CA GLY A 329 -15.02 -28.13 -16.68
C GLY A 329 -14.06 -27.90 -17.85
N LYS A 330 -14.25 -26.80 -18.59
CA LYS A 330 -13.38 -26.42 -19.72
C LYS A 330 -11.94 -26.24 -19.24
N SER A 331 -11.01 -26.98 -19.83
CA SER A 331 -9.58 -26.98 -19.46
C SER A 331 -9.31 -27.21 -17.96
N GLY A 332 -10.17 -27.98 -17.28
CA GLY A 332 -10.05 -28.27 -15.86
C GLY A 332 -10.41 -27.10 -14.94
N GLN A 333 -11.10 -26.08 -15.42
CA GLN A 333 -11.39 -24.86 -14.65
C GLN A 333 -12.23 -25.16 -13.40
N ASN A 334 -13.31 -25.96 -13.52
CA ASN A 334 -14.19 -26.22 -12.39
C ASN A 334 -13.47 -27.00 -11.29
N ALA A 335 -12.78 -28.09 -11.65
CA ALA A 335 -11.98 -28.89 -10.70
C ALA A 335 -10.88 -28.07 -10.03
N ARG A 336 -10.15 -27.25 -10.81
CA ARG A 336 -9.07 -26.38 -10.28
C ARG A 336 -9.59 -25.32 -9.34
N LEU A 337 -10.75 -24.70 -9.64
CA LEU A 337 -11.38 -23.72 -8.74
C LEU A 337 -11.88 -24.39 -7.46
N ALA A 338 -12.51 -25.58 -7.56
CA ALA A 338 -12.95 -26.35 -6.40
C ALA A 338 -11.77 -26.74 -5.49
N ALA A 339 -10.68 -27.25 -6.08
CA ALA A 339 -9.49 -27.62 -5.34
C ALA A 339 -8.88 -26.43 -4.59
N ARG A 340 -8.78 -25.26 -5.23
CA ARG A 340 -8.29 -24.03 -4.57
C ARG A 340 -9.24 -23.52 -3.50
N LEU A 341 -10.54 -23.61 -3.71
CA LEU A 341 -11.56 -23.16 -2.77
C LEU A 341 -11.54 -23.96 -1.48
N THR A 342 -11.45 -25.28 -1.61
CA THR A 342 -11.49 -26.23 -0.49
C THR A 342 -10.14 -26.45 0.17
N GLY A 343 -9.04 -26.21 -0.57
CA GLY A 343 -7.67 -26.53 -0.13
C GLY A 343 -7.32 -28.02 -0.23
N TRP A 344 -8.10 -28.80 -0.99
CA TRP A 344 -7.93 -30.24 -1.19
C TRP A 344 -7.44 -30.56 -2.59
N LYS A 345 -6.65 -31.62 -2.73
CA LYS A 345 -6.42 -32.27 -4.03
C LYS A 345 -7.64 -33.11 -4.36
N ILE A 346 -8.24 -32.84 -5.51
CA ILE A 346 -9.48 -33.50 -5.94
C ILE A 346 -9.19 -34.32 -7.19
N ASP A 347 -9.36 -35.64 -7.09
CA ASP A 347 -9.33 -36.58 -8.22
C ASP A 347 -10.75 -36.96 -8.60
N ILE A 348 -11.16 -36.65 -9.84
CA ILE A 348 -12.53 -36.82 -10.29
C ILE A 348 -12.57 -37.98 -11.29
N LYS A 349 -13.39 -38.99 -11.00
CA LYS A 349 -13.59 -40.13 -11.85
C LYS A 349 -15.08 -40.33 -12.17
N SER A 350 -15.37 -40.84 -13.37
CA SER A 350 -16.71 -41.30 -13.65
C SER A 350 -17.00 -42.64 -12.99
N GLU A 351 -18.27 -42.97 -12.83
CA GLU A 351 -18.69 -44.24 -12.28
C GLU A 351 -18.07 -45.44 -13.03
N THR A 352 -18.03 -45.37 -14.33
CA THR A 352 -17.40 -46.40 -15.19
C THR A 352 -15.91 -46.51 -14.94
N GLN A 353 -15.19 -45.41 -14.92
CA GLN A 353 -13.73 -45.37 -14.62
C GLN A 353 -13.41 -45.90 -13.23
N PHE A 354 -14.23 -45.62 -12.25
CA PHE A 354 -14.06 -46.10 -10.89
C PHE A 354 -14.26 -47.62 -10.80
N ARG A 355 -15.28 -48.16 -11.46
CA ARG A 355 -15.52 -49.61 -11.53
C ARG A 355 -14.37 -50.38 -12.22
N GLU A 356 -13.84 -49.84 -13.33
CA GLU A 356 -12.70 -50.41 -14.02
C GLU A 356 -11.43 -50.42 -13.13
N MET A 357 -11.21 -49.35 -12.34
CA MET A 357 -10.11 -49.29 -11.41
C MET A 357 -10.21 -50.35 -10.31
N LEU A 358 -11.39 -50.50 -9.73
CA LEU A 358 -11.63 -51.54 -8.70
C LEU A 358 -11.44 -52.93 -9.23
N ALA A 359 -11.92 -53.22 -10.47
CA ALA A 359 -11.74 -54.51 -11.10
C ALA A 359 -10.25 -54.87 -11.30
N LYS A 360 -9.44 -53.88 -11.77
CA LYS A 360 -8.00 -54.08 -11.94
C LYS A 360 -7.27 -54.30 -10.59
N GLN A 361 -7.66 -53.58 -9.54
CA GLN A 361 -7.09 -53.80 -8.21
C GLN A 361 -7.42 -55.18 -7.64
N GLN A 362 -8.63 -55.72 -7.95
CA GLN A 362 -9.00 -57.07 -7.53
C GLN A 362 -8.20 -58.13 -8.30
N GLU A 363 -8.01 -57.99 -9.60
CA GLU A 363 -7.18 -58.87 -10.42
C GLU A 363 -5.70 -58.87 -9.94
N GLU A 364 -5.13 -57.70 -9.67
CA GLU A 364 -3.74 -57.61 -9.15
C GLU A 364 -3.60 -58.21 -7.74
N THR A 365 -4.66 -58.20 -6.91
CA THR A 365 -4.58 -58.76 -5.54
C THR A 365 -4.72 -60.29 -5.61
N GLU A 366 -5.50 -60.84 -6.52
CA GLU A 366 -5.65 -62.27 -6.77
C GLU A 366 -4.35 -62.90 -7.38
N GLU A 367 -3.65 -62.15 -8.28
CA GLU A 367 -2.35 -62.62 -8.84
C GLU A 367 -1.19 -62.62 -7.83
N VAL A 368 -1.29 -61.88 -6.73
CA VAL A 368 -0.25 -61.84 -5.65
C VAL A 368 -0.51 -62.90 -4.59
N GLU A 369 -1.73 -63.43 -4.47
CA GLU A 369 -2.06 -64.54 -3.54
C GLU A 369 -1.90 -65.95 -4.14
N GLU A 370 -1.69 -66.08 -5.45
CA GLU A 370 -1.24 -67.31 -6.10
C GLU A 370 0.29 -67.41 -6.20
#